data_d4ef801cd7c988b54731ea447c60d45f
#
_entry.id   d4ef801cd7c988b54731ea447c60d45f
#
_cell.length_a   1.000
_cell.length_b   1.000
_cell.length_c   1.000
_cell.angle_alpha   90.00
_cell.angle_beta   90.00
_cell.angle_gamma   90.00
#
_symmetry.space_group_name_H-M   'P 1'
#
loop_
_entity.id
_entity.type
_entity.pdbx_description
1 polymer ?
#
loop_
_entity_poly.entity_id
_entity_poly.type
_entity_poly.pdbx_seq_one_letter_code
_entity_poly.pdbx_strand_id
1 'polypeptide(L)'
;SNIVPSEVDTGAQFTRNIRLGVPLASAAMDTVTEARMAIAMARQGGIGVLHRNLSTEDQAEQVEIVKRSESGMVTDPITARPDMTIGEVDALCARFRISGLPVVDEDGTLVGICTNRDMRFEPDFDRKVSEVMTAMPLVVAREGVSKKEALELLSANKVEKLPIVCLLYTSDAADE
;
A
#
# COMPACT_ATOMS: atom_id res chain seq x y z
N SER A 1 -43.87 0.24 11.63
CA SER A 1 -42.82 1.15 11.17
C SER A 1 -42.33 0.69 9.81
N ASN A 2 -42.29 1.61 8.82
CA ASN A 2 -41.92 1.32 7.44
C ASN A 2 -40.42 1.62 7.19
N ILE A 3 -39.56 1.26 8.14
CA ILE A 3 -38.12 1.46 8.01
C ILE A 3 -37.54 0.23 7.34
N VAL A 4 -36.93 0.44 6.17
CA VAL A 4 -36.18 -0.60 5.45
C VAL A 4 -34.73 -0.55 5.92
N PRO A 5 -34.14 -1.67 6.40
CA PRO A 5 -32.78 -1.68 6.95
C PRO A 5 -31.70 -1.10 6.02
N SER A 6 -31.85 -1.25 4.72
CA SER A 6 -30.94 -0.70 3.71
C SER A 6 -30.99 0.81 3.54
N GLU A 7 -32.03 1.48 4.07
CA GLU A 7 -32.22 2.94 3.99
C GLU A 7 -31.79 3.65 5.28
N VAL A 8 -31.34 2.91 6.31
CA VAL A 8 -30.93 3.47 7.59
C VAL A 8 -29.50 3.99 7.49
N ASP A 9 -29.32 5.30 7.74
CA ASP A 9 -27.99 5.91 7.94
C ASP A 9 -27.53 5.60 9.38
N THR A 10 -26.50 4.77 9.50
CA THR A 10 -25.86 4.42 10.78
C THR A 10 -24.72 5.36 11.14
N GLY A 11 -24.44 6.36 10.28
CA GLY A 11 -23.34 7.29 10.47
C GLY A 11 -23.44 8.09 11.76
N ALA A 12 -22.31 8.30 12.43
CA ALA A 12 -22.21 9.05 13.68
C ALA A 12 -21.06 10.04 13.67
N GLN A 13 -21.23 11.15 14.39
CA GLN A 13 -20.17 12.13 14.58
C GLN A 13 -19.28 11.67 15.75
N PHE A 14 -18.03 11.34 15.45
CA PHE A 14 -17.06 10.89 16.46
C PHE A 14 -16.33 12.06 17.09
N THR A 15 -15.87 12.99 16.27
CA THR A 15 -15.26 14.26 16.71
C THR A 15 -15.82 15.42 15.90
N ARG A 16 -15.42 16.65 16.21
CA ARG A 16 -15.84 17.84 15.47
C ARG A 16 -15.63 17.71 13.95
N ASN A 17 -14.57 17.01 13.53
CA ASN A 17 -14.14 16.89 12.12
C ASN A 17 -14.18 15.47 11.59
N ILE A 18 -14.57 14.47 12.39
CA ILE A 18 -14.58 13.06 11.97
C ILE A 18 -15.99 12.50 12.10
N ARG A 19 -16.56 12.11 10.96
CA ARG A 19 -17.81 11.36 10.87
C ARG A 19 -17.49 9.90 10.53
N LEU A 20 -18.12 8.97 11.23
CA LEU A 20 -18.00 7.54 10.97
C LEU A 20 -19.21 7.06 10.15
N GLY A 21 -18.99 6.11 9.24
CA GLY A 21 -20.07 5.42 8.52
C GLY A 21 -20.76 4.39 9.41
N VAL A 22 -20.01 3.78 10.34
CA VAL A 22 -20.51 2.86 11.38
C VAL A 22 -20.03 3.37 12.73
N PRO A 23 -20.92 3.49 13.77
CA PRO A 23 -20.58 4.09 15.05
C PRO A 23 -19.78 3.15 15.96
N LEU A 24 -18.66 2.63 15.45
CA LEU A 24 -17.77 1.72 16.16
C LEU A 24 -16.37 2.30 16.22
N ALA A 25 -15.79 2.29 17.42
CA ALA A 25 -14.41 2.64 17.68
C ALA A 25 -13.74 1.51 18.46
N SER A 26 -12.54 1.10 18.08
CA SER A 26 -11.78 0.13 18.86
C SER A 26 -11.05 0.82 20.01
N ALA A 27 -10.92 0.11 21.14
CA ALA A 27 -10.28 0.64 22.34
C ALA A 27 -8.78 0.84 22.14
N ALA A 28 -8.25 1.95 22.68
CA ALA A 28 -6.82 2.27 22.70
C ALA A 28 -6.08 1.44 23.76
N MET A 29 -6.11 0.13 23.62
CA MET A 29 -5.51 -0.83 24.54
C MET A 29 -4.38 -1.59 23.84
N ASP A 30 -3.33 -1.85 24.60
CA ASP A 30 -2.22 -2.69 24.18
C ASP A 30 -2.72 -4.07 23.74
N THR A 31 -2.12 -4.62 22.69
CA THR A 31 -2.50 -5.87 22.02
C THR A 31 -3.92 -5.94 21.45
N VAL A 32 -4.73 -4.88 21.60
CA VAL A 32 -6.09 -4.78 21.05
C VAL A 32 -6.10 -3.94 19.78
N THR A 33 -5.67 -2.68 19.86
CA THR A 33 -5.67 -1.79 18.70
C THR A 33 -4.28 -1.37 18.28
N GLU A 34 -3.75 -2.13 17.37
CA GLU A 34 -2.57 -1.84 16.56
C GLU A 34 -2.99 -1.64 15.10
N ALA A 35 -2.04 -1.43 14.17
CA ALA A 35 -2.32 -1.14 12.77
C ALA A 35 -3.31 -2.12 12.13
N ARG A 36 -3.22 -3.41 12.43
CA ARG A 36 -4.12 -4.44 11.90
C ARG A 36 -5.59 -4.19 12.27
N MET A 37 -5.86 -3.94 13.54
CA MET A 37 -7.21 -3.65 14.02
C MET A 37 -7.70 -2.31 13.49
N ALA A 38 -6.85 -1.27 13.49
CA ALA A 38 -7.20 0.05 12.97
C ALA A 38 -7.60 -0.01 11.49
N ILE A 39 -6.86 -0.76 10.67
CA ILE A 39 -7.19 -1.01 9.25
C ILE A 39 -8.54 -1.74 9.11
N ALA A 40 -8.76 -2.78 9.90
CA ALA A 40 -10.00 -3.54 9.85
C ALA A 40 -11.22 -2.67 10.21
N MET A 41 -11.10 -1.84 11.26
CA MET A 41 -12.13 -0.88 11.68
C MET A 41 -12.42 0.15 10.59
N ALA A 42 -11.37 0.76 10.02
CA ALA A 42 -11.51 1.77 8.97
C ALA A 42 -12.23 1.21 7.72
N ARG A 43 -11.89 0.00 7.29
CA ARG A 43 -12.54 -0.68 6.15
C ARG A 43 -14.02 -0.96 6.35
N GLN A 44 -14.47 -1.07 7.59
CA GLN A 44 -15.88 -1.25 7.94
C GLN A 44 -16.61 0.09 8.20
N GLY A 45 -15.93 1.23 8.05
CA GLY A 45 -16.50 2.57 8.27
C GLY A 45 -16.44 3.04 9.73
N GLY A 46 -15.77 2.30 10.62
CA GLY A 46 -15.46 2.68 11.98
C GLY A 46 -14.11 3.37 12.11
N ILE A 47 -13.55 3.42 13.33
CA ILE A 47 -12.24 4.00 13.60
C ILE A 47 -11.44 3.15 14.59
N GLY A 48 -10.14 2.98 14.32
CA GLY A 48 -9.18 2.41 15.26
C GLY A 48 -8.46 3.51 16.03
N VAL A 49 -8.36 3.36 17.36
CA VAL A 49 -7.57 4.26 18.19
C VAL A 49 -6.34 3.50 18.69
N LEU A 50 -5.17 3.87 18.16
CA LEU A 50 -3.91 3.23 18.55
C LEU A 50 -3.58 3.52 20.00
N HIS A 51 -3.06 2.50 20.71
CA HIS A 51 -2.64 2.68 22.10
C HIS A 51 -1.31 3.44 22.21
N ARG A 52 -1.05 4.00 23.40
CA ARG A 52 0.16 4.79 23.66
C ARG A 52 1.33 4.01 24.28
N ASN A 53 1.14 2.71 24.52
CA ASN A 53 2.19 1.85 25.11
C ASN A 53 3.19 1.37 24.04
N LEU A 54 3.75 2.35 23.32
CA LEU A 54 4.73 2.19 22.25
C LEU A 54 5.74 3.33 22.35
N SER A 55 6.93 3.14 21.78
CA SER A 55 7.82 4.26 21.55
C SER A 55 7.19 5.25 20.54
N THR A 56 7.68 6.46 20.47
CA THR A 56 7.19 7.45 19.48
C THR A 56 7.40 6.95 18.06
N GLU A 57 8.52 6.30 17.82
CA GLU A 57 8.92 5.72 16.54
C GLU A 57 8.00 4.57 16.15
N ASP A 58 7.75 3.62 17.07
CA ASP A 58 6.85 2.49 16.81
C ASP A 58 5.41 2.95 16.58
N GLN A 59 4.94 3.95 17.35
CA GLN A 59 3.60 4.50 17.16
C GLN A 59 3.48 5.19 15.80
N ALA A 60 4.50 5.94 15.37
CA ALA A 60 4.55 6.56 14.05
C ALA A 60 4.52 5.50 12.93
N GLU A 61 5.27 4.40 13.08
CA GLU A 61 5.23 3.28 12.15
C GLU A 61 3.83 2.65 12.04
N GLN A 62 3.15 2.43 13.16
CA GLN A 62 1.77 1.94 13.16
C GLN A 62 0.82 2.88 12.40
N VAL A 63 0.93 4.19 12.62
CA VAL A 63 0.15 5.20 11.87
C VAL A 63 0.45 5.13 10.38
N GLU A 64 1.72 5.03 10.00
CA GLU A 64 2.14 4.93 8.61
C GLU A 64 1.53 3.72 7.91
N ILE A 65 1.58 2.54 8.54
CA ILE A 65 0.97 1.31 8.03
C ILE A 65 -0.53 1.51 7.79
N VAL A 66 -1.25 2.14 8.73
CA VAL A 66 -2.68 2.43 8.60
C VAL A 66 -2.94 3.37 7.43
N LYS A 67 -2.20 4.48 7.34
CA LYS A 67 -2.36 5.48 6.27
C LYS A 67 -2.08 4.90 4.89
N ARG A 68 -1.04 4.10 4.75
CA ARG A 68 -0.74 3.38 3.49
C ARG A 68 -1.87 2.45 3.07
N SER A 69 -2.58 1.84 4.02
CA SER A 69 -3.70 0.94 3.71
C SER A 69 -4.99 1.66 3.28
N GLU A 70 -5.17 2.91 3.71
CA GLU A 70 -6.36 3.72 3.39
C GLU A 70 -6.27 4.39 2.03
N SER A 71 -5.08 4.80 1.63
CA SER A 71 -4.88 5.40 0.33
C SER A 71 -4.80 4.30 -0.73
N GLY A 72 -5.70 4.31 -1.69
CA GLY A 72 -5.56 3.49 -2.91
C GLY A 72 -4.33 3.88 -3.74
N MET A 73 -3.63 4.95 -3.32
CA MET A 73 -2.44 5.50 -3.94
C MET A 73 -1.41 5.81 -2.84
N VAL A 74 -0.22 5.24 -2.94
CA VAL A 74 0.88 5.46 -2.01
C VAL A 74 1.82 6.51 -2.61
N THR A 75 1.93 7.67 -1.96
CA THR A 75 2.74 8.80 -2.45
C THR A 75 4.23 8.66 -2.14
N ASP A 76 4.58 7.88 -1.12
CA ASP A 76 5.96 7.58 -0.75
C ASP A 76 6.08 6.06 -0.57
N PRO A 77 6.25 5.29 -1.66
CA PRO A 77 6.32 3.84 -1.58
C PRO A 77 7.65 3.39 -0.97
N ILE A 78 7.58 2.31 -0.18
CA ILE A 78 8.79 1.56 0.16
C ILE A 78 9.31 0.94 -1.14
N THR A 79 10.58 1.13 -1.41
CA THR A 79 11.26 0.61 -2.59
C THR A 79 12.32 -0.41 -2.21
N ALA A 80 12.65 -1.31 -3.12
CA ALA A 80 13.84 -2.15 -3.04
C ALA A 80 14.89 -1.69 -4.05
N ARG A 81 16.12 -2.14 -3.83
CA ARG A 81 17.21 -1.99 -4.79
C ARG A 81 17.42 -3.33 -5.52
N PRO A 82 17.93 -3.30 -6.75
CA PRO A 82 18.17 -4.53 -7.54
C PRO A 82 19.13 -5.52 -6.89
N ASP A 83 20.05 -5.02 -6.06
CA ASP A 83 21.09 -5.79 -5.36
C ASP A 83 20.64 -6.39 -4.02
N MET A 84 19.48 -6.01 -3.50
CA MET A 84 18.89 -6.61 -2.30
C MET A 84 18.56 -8.08 -2.55
N THR A 85 18.58 -8.86 -1.47
CA THR A 85 18.15 -10.26 -1.51
C THR A 85 16.62 -10.38 -1.43
N ILE A 86 16.10 -11.49 -1.91
CA ILE A 86 14.67 -11.83 -1.77
C ILE A 86 14.26 -11.85 -0.30
N GLY A 87 15.12 -12.36 0.58
CA GLY A 87 14.87 -12.41 2.02
C GLY A 87 14.71 -11.03 2.65
N GLU A 88 15.53 -10.05 2.24
CA GLU A 88 15.39 -8.66 2.69
C GLU A 88 14.08 -8.04 2.21
N VAL A 89 13.69 -8.29 0.96
CA VAL A 89 12.43 -7.79 0.40
C VAL A 89 11.21 -8.46 1.04
N ASP A 90 11.26 -9.75 1.29
CA ASP A 90 10.20 -10.47 1.99
C ASP A 90 10.01 -9.93 3.42
N ALA A 91 11.11 -9.67 4.14
CA ALA A 91 11.09 -9.05 5.46
C ALA A 91 10.45 -7.63 5.44
N LEU A 92 10.77 -6.80 4.43
CA LEU A 92 10.12 -5.51 4.23
C LEU A 92 8.61 -5.67 3.95
N CYS A 93 8.25 -6.58 3.06
CA CYS A 93 6.86 -6.88 2.76
C CYS A 93 6.09 -7.34 4.00
N ALA A 94 6.67 -8.19 4.83
CA ALA A 94 6.09 -8.67 6.08
C ALA A 94 5.95 -7.54 7.11
N ARG A 95 7.01 -6.75 7.31
CA ARG A 95 7.04 -5.62 8.25
C ARG A 95 5.96 -4.59 7.93
N PHE A 96 5.89 -4.14 6.69
CA PHE A 96 4.96 -3.09 6.25
C PHE A 96 3.61 -3.63 5.74
N ARG A 97 3.40 -4.96 5.80
CA ARG A 97 2.18 -5.65 5.34
C ARG A 97 1.78 -5.27 3.91
N ILE A 98 2.77 -5.19 3.04
CA ILE A 98 2.62 -4.94 1.61
C ILE A 98 2.85 -6.23 0.82
N SER A 99 2.24 -6.36 -0.33
CA SER A 99 2.32 -7.56 -1.17
C SER A 99 3.31 -7.42 -2.33
N GLY A 100 4.16 -6.43 -2.28
CA GLY A 100 5.21 -6.15 -3.26
C GLY A 100 5.52 -4.67 -3.30
N LEU A 101 6.67 -4.34 -3.87
CA LEU A 101 7.23 -3.01 -3.88
C LEU A 101 7.94 -2.72 -5.21
N PRO A 102 8.06 -1.45 -5.61
CA PRO A 102 8.85 -1.04 -6.75
C PRO A 102 10.33 -1.27 -6.48
N VAL A 103 11.05 -1.63 -7.52
CA VAL A 103 12.52 -1.74 -7.50
C VAL A 103 13.08 -0.55 -8.25
N VAL A 104 13.96 0.19 -7.59
CA VAL A 104 14.59 1.40 -8.12
C VAL A 104 16.10 1.28 -8.09
N ASP A 105 16.77 1.90 -9.05
CA ASP A 105 18.24 2.00 -9.07
C ASP A 105 18.78 3.09 -8.12
N GLU A 106 20.08 3.38 -8.21
CA GLU A 106 20.75 4.36 -7.35
C GLU A 106 20.22 5.79 -7.55
N ASP A 107 19.74 6.09 -8.74
CA ASP A 107 19.20 7.39 -9.12
C ASP A 107 17.71 7.53 -8.80
N GLY A 108 17.08 6.48 -8.25
CA GLY A 108 15.65 6.42 -7.95
C GLY A 108 14.78 6.10 -9.17
N THR A 109 15.38 5.68 -10.28
CA THR A 109 14.64 5.27 -11.48
C THR A 109 14.00 3.91 -11.27
N LEU A 110 12.73 3.78 -11.66
CA LEU A 110 12.01 2.51 -11.62
C LEU A 110 12.60 1.53 -12.64
N VAL A 111 13.14 0.41 -12.16
CA VAL A 111 13.72 -0.65 -13.00
C VAL A 111 12.91 -1.94 -12.99
N GLY A 112 11.99 -2.09 -12.05
CA GLY A 112 11.16 -3.27 -11.94
C GLY A 112 10.14 -3.19 -10.81
N ILE A 113 9.43 -4.30 -10.60
CA ILE A 113 8.56 -4.52 -9.45
C ILE A 113 8.79 -5.93 -8.93
N CYS A 114 8.88 -6.07 -7.60
CA CYS A 114 8.97 -7.36 -6.93
C CYS A 114 7.72 -7.56 -6.07
N THR A 115 7.02 -8.66 -6.28
CA THR A 115 5.76 -8.96 -5.60
C THR A 115 5.84 -10.33 -4.92
N ASN A 116 4.90 -10.59 -4.00
CA ASN A 116 4.78 -11.91 -3.36
C ASN A 116 4.61 -13.05 -4.39
N ARG A 117 4.11 -12.75 -5.61
CA ARG A 117 3.99 -13.73 -6.67
C ARG A 117 5.36 -14.14 -7.21
N ASP A 118 6.26 -13.18 -7.36
CA ASP A 118 7.62 -13.40 -7.87
C ASP A 118 8.46 -14.20 -6.86
N MET A 119 8.26 -13.94 -5.56
CA MET A 119 8.99 -14.59 -4.47
C MET A 119 8.40 -15.95 -4.03
N ARG A 120 7.13 -16.22 -4.36
CA ARG A 120 6.32 -17.31 -3.77
C ARG A 120 6.92 -18.71 -3.91
N PHE A 121 7.59 -18.97 -5.00
CA PHE A 121 8.13 -20.29 -5.33
C PHE A 121 9.65 -20.30 -5.40
N GLU A 122 10.29 -19.21 -4.94
CA GLU A 122 11.74 -19.12 -4.92
C GLU A 122 12.27 -19.78 -3.64
N PRO A 123 13.03 -20.88 -3.76
CA PRO A 123 13.58 -21.57 -2.61
C PRO A 123 14.83 -20.90 -2.04
N ASP A 124 15.52 -20.09 -2.84
CA ASP A 124 16.77 -19.42 -2.48
C ASP A 124 16.53 -17.95 -2.16
N PHE A 125 16.45 -17.65 -0.88
CA PHE A 125 16.21 -16.29 -0.37
C PHE A 125 17.47 -15.39 -0.43
N ASP A 126 18.64 -15.93 -0.75
CA ASP A 126 19.88 -15.17 -0.94
C ASP A 126 20.02 -14.63 -2.37
N ARG A 127 19.16 -15.07 -3.30
CA ARG A 127 19.13 -14.52 -4.66
C ARG A 127 18.80 -13.05 -4.67
N LYS A 128 19.36 -12.34 -5.65
CA LYS A 128 19.09 -10.92 -5.85
C LYS A 128 17.71 -10.67 -6.44
N VAL A 129 17.09 -9.59 -5.99
CA VAL A 129 15.79 -9.13 -6.51
C VAL A 129 15.83 -8.92 -8.02
N SER A 130 16.92 -8.40 -8.56
CA SER A 130 17.11 -8.21 -10.02
C SER A 130 16.94 -9.49 -10.86
N GLU A 131 17.11 -10.67 -10.26
CA GLU A 131 17.00 -11.95 -10.96
C GLU A 131 15.57 -12.51 -11.00
N VAL A 132 14.69 -12.03 -10.11
CA VAL A 132 13.32 -12.56 -9.94
C VAL A 132 12.24 -11.52 -10.16
N MET A 133 12.55 -10.24 -10.06
CA MET A 133 11.60 -9.16 -10.27
C MET A 133 11.01 -9.19 -11.68
N THR A 134 9.80 -8.65 -11.83
CA THR A 134 9.29 -8.27 -13.14
C THR A 134 9.99 -6.97 -13.56
N ALA A 135 10.91 -7.08 -14.52
CA ALA A 135 11.69 -5.94 -15.03
C ALA A 135 10.87 -5.07 -15.99
N MET A 136 11.41 -3.90 -16.32
CA MET A 136 10.83 -3.03 -17.38
C MET A 136 10.79 -3.77 -18.73
N PRO A 137 9.78 -3.52 -19.60
CA PRO A 137 8.74 -2.48 -19.48
C PRO A 137 7.58 -2.91 -18.57
N LEU A 138 7.16 -2.01 -17.69
CA LEU A 138 6.01 -2.18 -16.82
C LEU A 138 4.83 -1.32 -17.28
N VAL A 139 3.61 -1.74 -16.92
CA VAL A 139 2.45 -0.84 -16.98
C VAL A 139 2.62 0.20 -15.88
N VAL A 140 2.77 1.45 -16.26
CA VAL A 140 2.95 2.58 -15.34
C VAL A 140 1.92 3.67 -15.60
N ALA A 141 1.65 4.51 -14.63
CA ALA A 141 0.88 5.73 -14.81
C ALA A 141 1.74 6.96 -14.53
N ARG A 142 1.30 8.10 -15.03
CA ARG A 142 1.95 9.39 -14.74
C ARG A 142 1.40 10.00 -13.48
N GLU A 143 2.18 10.84 -12.84
CA GLU A 143 1.72 11.67 -11.73
C GLU A 143 0.48 12.48 -12.14
N GLY A 144 -0.51 12.57 -11.25
CA GLY A 144 -1.79 13.22 -11.53
C GLY A 144 -2.86 12.30 -12.14
N VAL A 145 -2.55 11.02 -12.38
CA VAL A 145 -3.55 10.05 -12.83
C VAL A 145 -4.74 10.00 -11.86
N SER A 146 -5.96 10.06 -12.39
CA SER A 146 -7.16 9.93 -11.59
C SER A 146 -7.35 8.48 -11.11
N LYS A 147 -8.06 8.30 -9.99
CA LYS A 147 -8.41 6.97 -9.49
C LYS A 147 -9.14 6.12 -10.54
N LYS A 148 -9.99 6.73 -11.35
CA LYS A 148 -10.74 6.04 -12.42
C LYS A 148 -9.80 5.51 -13.49
N GLU A 149 -8.92 6.36 -14.02
CA GLU A 149 -7.93 5.97 -15.03
C GLU A 149 -6.97 4.91 -14.51
N ALA A 150 -6.51 5.04 -13.24
CA ALA A 150 -5.67 4.02 -12.62
C ALA A 150 -6.38 2.66 -12.54
N LEU A 151 -7.65 2.61 -12.17
CA LEU A 151 -8.46 1.38 -12.15
C LEU A 151 -8.66 0.79 -13.54
N GLU A 152 -8.86 1.62 -14.56
CA GLU A 152 -8.97 1.19 -15.95
C GLU A 152 -7.66 0.55 -16.44
N LEU A 153 -6.51 1.17 -16.15
CA LEU A 153 -5.18 0.61 -16.47
C LEU A 153 -4.92 -0.73 -15.76
N LEU A 154 -5.23 -0.82 -14.47
CA LEU A 154 -5.10 -2.07 -13.70
C LEU A 154 -5.96 -3.18 -14.30
N SER A 155 -7.23 -2.88 -14.61
CA SER A 155 -8.18 -3.84 -15.16
C SER A 155 -7.82 -4.29 -16.57
N ALA A 156 -7.51 -3.34 -17.47
CA ALA A 156 -7.18 -3.62 -18.86
C ALA A 156 -5.92 -4.49 -18.99
N ASN A 157 -4.93 -4.26 -18.13
CA ASN A 157 -3.66 -4.98 -18.15
C ASN A 157 -3.63 -6.17 -17.19
N LYS A 158 -4.69 -6.41 -16.42
CA LYS A 158 -4.80 -7.49 -15.42
C LYS A 158 -3.65 -7.48 -14.41
N VAL A 159 -3.21 -6.30 -14.00
CA VAL A 159 -2.17 -6.10 -12.98
C VAL A 159 -2.80 -5.60 -11.69
N GLU A 160 -2.22 -5.98 -10.55
CA GLU A 160 -2.71 -5.62 -9.21
C GLU A 160 -2.07 -4.35 -8.68
N LYS A 161 -0.96 -3.96 -9.26
CA LYS A 161 -0.16 -2.78 -8.86
C LYS A 161 0.21 -1.97 -10.07
N LEU A 162 0.11 -0.66 -9.93
CA LEU A 162 0.40 0.30 -10.97
C LEU A 162 1.39 1.33 -10.41
N PRO A 163 2.67 1.22 -10.75
CA PRO A 163 3.63 2.26 -10.39
C PRO A 163 3.24 3.60 -11.02
N ILE A 164 3.32 4.65 -10.22
CA ILE A 164 3.10 6.03 -10.68
C ILE A 164 4.47 6.68 -10.73
N VAL A 165 4.85 7.17 -11.90
CA VAL A 165 6.16 7.77 -12.16
C VAL A 165 6.03 9.24 -12.51
N CYS A 166 6.98 10.05 -12.03
CA CYS A 166 7.14 11.43 -12.46
C CYS A 166 7.79 11.48 -13.84
N LEU A 167 7.55 12.55 -14.59
CA LEU A 167 7.89 12.73 -16.00
C LEU A 167 9.39 12.80 -16.34
N LEU A 168 10.31 12.40 -15.48
CA LEU A 168 11.74 12.57 -15.72
C LEU A 168 12.40 11.48 -16.60
N TYR A 169 11.63 10.53 -17.15
CA TYR A 169 12.16 9.55 -18.08
C TYR A 169 11.24 9.35 -19.29
N THR A 170 11.31 10.26 -20.21
CA THR A 170 11.21 9.89 -21.62
C THR A 170 12.62 9.52 -22.06
N SER A 171 12.96 8.24 -22.11
CA SER A 171 14.00 7.82 -23.01
C SER A 171 13.46 8.07 -24.42
N ASP A 172 13.94 9.11 -25.07
CA ASP A 172 13.89 9.23 -26.51
C ASP A 172 14.68 8.05 -27.10
N ALA A 173 13.99 6.99 -27.36
CA ALA A 173 14.45 5.87 -28.16
C ALA A 173 13.33 5.49 -29.13
N ALA A 174 12.98 6.47 -29.95
CA ALA A 174 12.20 6.25 -31.16
C ALA A 174 12.60 7.32 -32.17
N ASP A 175 13.79 7.20 -32.70
CA ASP A 175 14.16 7.69 -34.03
C ASP A 175 15.44 6.97 -34.46
N GLU A 176 15.27 5.87 -35.18
CA GLU A 176 15.95 5.52 -36.46
C GLU A 176 15.31 4.25 -37.02
#